data_7a1b81e3b57bb6c486e47c25a1706179
#
_entry.id   7a1b81e3b57bb6c486e47c25a1706179
#
_cell.length_a   1.000
_cell.length_b   1.000
_cell.length_c   1.000
_cell.angle_alpha   90.00
_cell.angle_beta   90.00
_cell.angle_gamma   90.00
#
_symmetry.space_group_name_H-M   'P 1'
#
loop_
_entity.id
_entity.type
_entity.pdbx_description
1 polymer ?
#
loop_
_entity_poly.entity_id
_entity_poly.type
_entity_poly.pdbx_seq_one_letter_code
_entity_poly.pdbx_strand_id
1 'polypeptide(L)'
;MPMLGLGTDGITDPVIISRAILEIGYRTIDTASRYKNEEVIGQAVKLAIEDPSERVTRDNLFVITKVWVEDVEDVEAACRLSLKKLDLDYVDLYLLHWPIAIRTLPLTDDQRSPQYEIIKMPIHKIWPQLEALVELGLARSIGVSNFNVQSLWDLLTYCKIRPAVNEVEIHPLYNQEGLV
;
A
#
# COMPACT_ATOMS: atom_id res chain seq x y z
N MET A 1 3.36 2.17 -14.62
CA MET A 1 3.47 3.01 -13.40
C MET A 1 4.29 4.25 -13.73
N PRO A 2 3.81 5.46 -13.42
CA PRO A 2 4.62 6.68 -13.55
C PRO A 2 5.87 6.62 -12.67
N MET A 3 6.95 7.27 -13.10
CA MET A 3 8.24 7.22 -12.37
C MET A 3 8.27 8.05 -11.09
N LEU A 4 7.40 9.06 -10.99
CA LEU A 4 7.30 9.94 -9.82
C LEU A 4 5.96 9.73 -9.13
N GLY A 5 5.99 9.42 -7.85
CA GLY A 5 4.81 9.25 -7.00
C GLY A 5 4.79 10.23 -5.83
N LEU A 6 3.59 10.50 -5.32
CA LEU A 6 3.36 11.29 -4.12
C LEU A 6 3.10 10.34 -2.95
N GLY A 7 4.00 10.30 -1.98
CA GLY A 7 3.77 9.66 -0.67
C GLY A 7 2.86 10.51 0.19
N THR A 8 1.90 9.89 0.85
CA THR A 8 0.81 10.62 1.53
C THR A 8 0.76 10.41 3.04
N ASP A 9 1.74 9.75 3.64
CA ASP A 9 1.76 9.57 5.10
C ASP A 9 1.70 10.94 5.82
N GLY A 10 0.81 11.05 6.81
CA GLY A 10 0.59 12.28 7.56
C GLY A 10 -0.21 13.38 6.84
N ILE A 11 -0.60 13.22 5.58
CA ILE A 11 -1.46 14.19 4.89
C ILE A 11 -2.92 13.95 5.26
N THR A 12 -3.57 14.98 5.76
CA THR A 12 -4.97 14.93 6.24
C THR A 12 -5.93 15.84 5.47
N ASP A 13 -5.42 16.65 4.55
CA ASP A 13 -6.23 17.58 3.73
C ASP A 13 -6.29 17.06 2.28
N PRO A 14 -7.47 16.65 1.79
CA PRO A 14 -7.64 16.18 0.42
C PRO A 14 -7.34 17.24 -0.65
N VAL A 15 -7.46 18.52 -0.32
CA VAL A 15 -7.17 19.63 -1.25
C VAL A 15 -5.68 19.66 -1.61
N ILE A 16 -4.79 19.37 -0.69
CA ILE A 16 -3.34 19.32 -0.95
C ILE A 16 -3.03 18.26 -2.02
N ILE A 17 -3.64 17.09 -1.90
CA ILE A 17 -3.41 15.96 -2.82
C ILE A 17 -4.08 16.23 -4.17
N SER A 18 -5.31 16.73 -4.19
CA SER A 18 -5.99 17.07 -5.45
C SER A 18 -5.25 18.15 -6.23
N ARG A 19 -4.69 19.15 -5.57
CA ARG A 19 -3.83 20.17 -6.21
C ARG A 19 -2.53 19.57 -6.73
N ALA A 20 -1.90 18.66 -6.00
CA ALA A 20 -0.72 17.94 -6.49
C ALA A 20 -1.02 17.16 -7.79
N ILE A 21 -2.21 16.57 -7.90
CA ILE A 21 -2.67 15.88 -9.11
C ILE A 21 -2.96 16.89 -10.24
N LEU A 22 -3.73 17.93 -9.98
CA LEU A 22 -4.27 18.85 -10.98
C LEU A 22 -3.25 19.89 -11.46
N GLU A 23 -2.51 20.49 -10.52
CA GLU A 23 -1.64 21.62 -10.79
C GLU A 23 -0.19 21.21 -11.06
N ILE A 24 0.31 20.20 -10.30
CA ILE A 24 1.71 19.76 -10.39
C ILE A 24 1.87 18.57 -11.35
N GLY A 25 0.80 17.77 -11.52
CA GLY A 25 0.78 16.67 -12.48
C GLY A 25 1.19 15.32 -11.92
N TYR A 26 1.18 15.11 -10.60
CA TYR A 26 1.32 13.77 -10.03
C TYR A 26 0.25 12.83 -10.57
N ARG A 27 0.66 11.60 -10.90
CA ARG A 27 -0.26 10.55 -11.38
C ARG A 27 -0.15 9.27 -10.55
N THR A 28 0.90 9.10 -9.76
CA THR A 28 1.03 8.02 -8.77
C THR A 28 0.79 8.59 -7.38
N ILE A 29 -0.17 8.01 -6.67
CA ILE A 29 -0.52 8.36 -5.28
C ILE A 29 -0.28 7.11 -4.44
N ASP A 30 0.60 7.24 -3.47
CA ASP A 30 0.99 6.18 -2.56
C ASP A 30 0.43 6.42 -1.16
N THR A 31 -0.38 5.48 -0.70
CA THR A 31 -0.94 5.45 0.65
C THR A 31 -0.78 4.06 1.28
N ALA A 32 -1.35 3.86 2.46
CA ALA A 32 -1.41 2.59 3.16
C ALA A 32 -2.54 2.60 4.20
N SER A 33 -3.09 1.43 4.53
CA SER A 33 -4.08 1.29 5.61
C SER A 33 -3.54 1.82 6.95
N ARG A 34 -2.23 1.68 7.18
CA ARG A 34 -1.53 2.16 8.39
C ARG A 34 -1.52 3.68 8.53
N TYR A 35 -1.54 4.43 7.42
CA TYR A 35 -1.52 5.90 7.44
C TYR A 35 -2.84 6.51 7.92
N LYS A 36 -3.91 5.71 7.95
CA LYS A 36 -5.26 6.10 8.42
C LYS A 36 -5.83 7.32 7.68
N ASN A 37 -5.43 7.50 6.43
CA ASN A 37 -5.87 8.61 5.58
C ASN A 37 -6.45 8.17 4.23
N GLU A 38 -6.73 6.88 4.04
CA GLU A 38 -7.27 6.35 2.78
C GLU A 38 -8.57 7.07 2.36
N GLU A 39 -9.43 7.47 3.31
CA GLU A 39 -10.64 8.25 3.03
C GLU A 39 -10.31 9.65 2.48
N VAL A 40 -9.25 10.27 2.99
CA VAL A 40 -8.75 11.57 2.49
C VAL A 40 -8.22 11.42 1.06
N ILE A 41 -7.52 10.32 0.79
CA ILE A 41 -7.03 10.00 -0.56
C ILE A 41 -8.20 9.79 -1.53
N GLY A 42 -9.22 9.02 -1.13
CA GLY A 42 -10.42 8.81 -1.92
C GLY A 42 -11.11 10.13 -2.29
N GLN A 43 -11.29 11.01 -1.31
CA GLN A 43 -11.83 12.36 -1.55
C GLN A 43 -10.97 13.18 -2.52
N ALA A 44 -9.65 13.14 -2.38
CA ALA A 44 -8.73 13.86 -3.25
C ALA A 44 -8.77 13.35 -4.70
N VAL A 45 -8.80 12.04 -4.89
CA VAL A 45 -8.95 11.39 -6.20
C VAL A 45 -10.27 11.78 -6.84
N LYS A 46 -11.36 11.77 -6.09
CA LYS A 46 -12.68 12.19 -6.55
C LYS A 46 -12.67 13.65 -6.99
N LEU A 47 -12.16 14.55 -6.16
CA LEU A 47 -12.03 15.99 -6.51
C LEU A 47 -11.22 16.19 -7.79
N ALA A 48 -10.16 15.39 -8.01
CA ALA A 48 -9.34 15.50 -9.21
C ALA A 48 -10.03 14.98 -10.47
N ILE A 49 -10.85 13.91 -10.35
CA ILE A 49 -11.61 13.34 -11.47
C ILE A 49 -12.82 14.22 -11.84
N GLU A 50 -13.48 14.81 -10.85
CA GLU A 50 -14.65 15.69 -11.04
C GLU A 50 -14.25 17.12 -11.44
N ASP A 51 -12.95 17.43 -11.58
CA ASP A 51 -12.50 18.75 -11.98
C ASP A 51 -12.99 19.12 -13.40
N PRO A 52 -13.55 20.31 -13.61
CA PRO A 52 -14.10 20.72 -14.92
C PRO A 52 -13.12 20.73 -16.09
N SER A 53 -11.83 20.68 -15.83
CA SER A 53 -10.82 20.59 -16.89
C SER A 53 -10.76 19.22 -17.59
N GLU A 54 -11.38 18.17 -17.01
CA GLU A 54 -11.45 16.80 -17.53
C GLU A 54 -10.06 16.18 -17.86
N ARG A 55 -8.98 16.72 -17.26
CA ARG A 55 -7.60 16.27 -17.53
C ARG A 55 -7.23 15.00 -16.78
N VAL A 56 -8.01 14.64 -15.75
CA VAL A 56 -7.75 13.50 -14.86
C VAL A 56 -8.91 12.53 -14.94
N THR A 57 -8.59 11.27 -15.17
CA THR A 57 -9.53 10.15 -15.11
C THR A 57 -8.98 9.08 -14.20
N ARG A 58 -9.82 8.13 -13.76
CA ARG A 58 -9.34 7.00 -12.95
C ARG A 58 -8.24 6.22 -13.67
N ASP A 59 -8.33 6.07 -14.99
CA ASP A 59 -7.39 5.29 -15.80
C ASP A 59 -6.01 5.95 -15.94
N ASN A 60 -5.90 7.25 -15.77
CA ASN A 60 -4.61 7.93 -15.81
C ASN A 60 -4.01 8.21 -14.42
N LEU A 61 -4.67 7.73 -13.38
CA LEU A 61 -4.13 7.69 -12.01
C LEU A 61 -3.62 6.29 -11.68
N PHE A 62 -2.55 6.22 -10.92
CA PHE A 62 -1.96 5.01 -10.39
C PHE A 62 -2.01 5.07 -8.85
N VAL A 63 -2.94 4.33 -8.24
CA VAL A 63 -3.16 4.36 -6.80
C VAL A 63 -2.55 3.12 -6.16
N ILE A 64 -1.69 3.35 -5.16
CA ILE A 64 -1.02 2.31 -4.38
C ILE A 64 -1.58 2.36 -2.95
N THR A 65 -1.92 1.20 -2.40
CA THR A 65 -2.12 1.04 -0.96
C THR A 65 -1.51 -0.27 -0.47
N LYS A 66 -1.47 -0.48 0.85
CA LYS A 66 -0.68 -1.54 1.47
C LYS A 66 -1.45 -2.19 2.60
N VAL A 67 -1.41 -3.54 2.69
CA VAL A 67 -1.90 -4.27 3.86
C VAL A 67 -0.93 -4.08 5.03
N TRP A 68 -1.46 -3.75 6.19
CA TRP A 68 -0.67 -3.64 7.40
C TRP A 68 -0.42 -5.01 8.05
N VAL A 69 0.62 -5.10 8.83
CA VAL A 69 1.14 -6.33 9.48
C VAL A 69 0.16 -7.04 10.42
N GLU A 70 -0.87 -6.34 10.87
CA GLU A 70 -1.93 -6.88 11.74
C GLU A 70 -3.08 -7.50 10.94
N ASP A 71 -3.22 -7.15 9.65
CA ASP A 71 -4.36 -7.52 8.81
C ASP A 71 -4.04 -8.66 7.83
N VAL A 72 -2.85 -9.26 7.94
CA VAL A 72 -2.35 -10.27 6.99
C VAL A 72 -2.99 -11.66 7.16
N GLU A 73 -3.80 -11.88 8.19
CA GLU A 73 -4.56 -13.12 8.35
C GLU A 73 -5.72 -13.19 7.36
N ASP A 74 -6.27 -12.03 6.92
CA ASP A 74 -7.32 -11.93 5.90
C ASP A 74 -7.04 -10.71 4.99
N VAL A 75 -6.15 -10.93 4.02
CA VAL A 75 -5.70 -9.88 3.08
C VAL A 75 -6.84 -9.40 2.18
N GLU A 76 -7.78 -10.29 1.82
CA GLU A 76 -8.94 -9.88 1.01
C GLU A 76 -9.83 -8.91 1.77
N ALA A 77 -10.20 -9.22 3.02
CA ALA A 77 -11.00 -8.32 3.84
C ALA A 77 -10.30 -6.97 4.06
N ALA A 78 -8.97 -6.97 4.30
CA ALA A 78 -8.19 -5.75 4.42
C ALA A 78 -8.20 -4.93 3.12
N CYS A 79 -8.03 -5.56 1.96
CA CYS A 79 -8.07 -4.88 0.67
C CYS A 79 -9.45 -4.28 0.40
N ARG A 80 -10.53 -5.02 0.63
CA ARG A 80 -11.90 -4.52 0.46
C ARG A 80 -12.21 -3.34 1.38
N LEU A 81 -11.67 -3.35 2.61
CA LEU A 81 -11.79 -2.22 3.53
C LEU A 81 -11.04 -0.98 3.00
N SER A 82 -9.84 -1.16 2.49
CA SER A 82 -9.06 -0.10 1.84
C SER A 82 -9.80 0.48 0.63
N LEU A 83 -10.32 -0.38 -0.26
CA LEU A 83 -11.10 0.05 -1.43
C LEU A 83 -12.35 0.84 -1.03
N LYS A 84 -13.05 0.38 0.01
CA LYS A 84 -14.21 1.11 0.55
C LYS A 84 -13.85 2.50 1.04
N LYS A 85 -12.71 2.65 1.76
CA LYS A 85 -12.24 3.94 2.25
C LYS A 85 -11.77 4.86 1.12
N LEU A 86 -11.10 4.29 0.12
CA LEU A 86 -10.65 4.99 -1.07
C LEU A 86 -11.81 5.38 -2.02
N ASP A 87 -12.99 4.80 -1.84
CA ASP A 87 -14.14 4.91 -2.77
C ASP A 87 -13.74 4.49 -4.21
N LEU A 88 -13.04 3.34 -4.32
CA LEU A 88 -12.52 2.80 -5.57
C LEU A 88 -12.93 1.33 -5.73
N ASP A 89 -13.14 0.90 -6.98
CA ASP A 89 -13.41 -0.51 -7.32
C ASP A 89 -12.14 -1.36 -7.31
N TYR A 90 -10.99 -0.76 -7.61
CA TYR A 90 -9.69 -1.43 -7.63
C TYR A 90 -8.55 -0.45 -7.30
N VAL A 91 -7.40 -1.00 -6.89
CA VAL A 91 -6.13 -0.30 -6.84
C VAL A 91 -5.18 -0.77 -7.94
N ASP A 92 -4.27 0.07 -8.39
CA ASP A 92 -3.30 -0.28 -9.42
C ASP A 92 -2.20 -1.17 -8.87
N LEU A 93 -1.85 -0.99 -7.59
CA LEU A 93 -0.84 -1.78 -6.91
C LEU A 93 -1.21 -1.95 -5.43
N TYR A 94 -1.23 -3.20 -4.97
CA TYR A 94 -1.45 -3.55 -3.57
C TYR A 94 -0.20 -4.21 -2.99
N LEU A 95 0.33 -3.67 -1.89
CA LEU A 95 1.61 -4.12 -1.33
C LEU A 95 1.44 -4.83 0.02
N LEU A 96 2.28 -5.85 0.26
CA LEU A 96 2.58 -6.29 1.61
C LEU A 96 3.54 -5.28 2.23
N HIS A 97 3.08 -4.52 3.24
CA HIS A 97 3.79 -3.35 3.77
C HIS A 97 5.11 -3.71 4.47
N TRP A 98 5.13 -4.87 5.17
CA TRP A 98 6.31 -5.41 5.84
C TRP A 98 6.31 -6.95 5.79
N PRO A 99 7.48 -7.60 5.76
CA PRO A 99 7.59 -9.07 5.74
C PRO A 99 7.38 -9.72 7.12
N ILE A 100 6.48 -9.19 7.92
CA ILE A 100 6.17 -9.65 9.27
C ILE A 100 4.65 -9.69 9.49
N ALA A 101 4.24 -10.48 10.47
CA ALA A 101 2.86 -10.54 10.94
C ALA A 101 2.84 -10.44 12.47
N ILE A 102 2.13 -9.47 12.99
CA ILE A 102 2.02 -9.20 14.42
C ILE A 102 0.57 -8.89 14.81
N ARG A 103 0.29 -8.98 16.09
CA ARG A 103 -0.93 -8.48 16.71
C ARG A 103 -0.57 -7.53 17.84
N THR A 104 -1.16 -6.35 17.86
CA THR A 104 -1.05 -5.43 18.99
C THR A 104 -1.88 -5.95 20.14
N LEU A 105 -1.27 -6.09 21.30
CA LEU A 105 -1.97 -6.50 22.53
C LEU A 105 -2.61 -5.28 23.18
N PRO A 106 -3.76 -5.47 23.90
CA PRO A 106 -4.35 -4.40 24.69
C PRO A 106 -3.34 -3.85 25.70
N LEU A 107 -3.30 -2.52 25.86
CA LEU A 107 -2.51 -1.87 26.90
C LEU A 107 -3.11 -2.21 28.27
N THR A 108 -2.26 -2.59 29.22
CA THR A 108 -2.60 -2.67 30.63
C THR A 108 -2.24 -1.34 31.32
N ASP A 109 -2.84 -1.06 32.50
CA ASP A 109 -2.72 0.25 33.19
C ASP A 109 -1.28 0.66 33.51
N ASP A 110 -0.36 -0.29 33.60
CA ASP A 110 1.07 -0.10 33.92
C ASP A 110 1.95 -0.03 32.66
N GLN A 111 1.40 -0.21 31.43
CA GLN A 111 2.15 -0.21 30.20
C GLN A 111 2.16 1.16 29.52
N ARG A 112 3.35 1.66 29.19
CA ARG A 112 3.55 2.95 28.49
C ARG A 112 3.68 2.80 26.98
N SER A 113 3.85 1.56 26.46
CA SER A 113 4.07 1.27 25.05
C SER A 113 3.28 0.05 24.61
N PRO A 114 2.78 -0.01 23.37
CA PRO A 114 2.13 -1.19 22.83
C PRO A 114 3.04 -2.41 22.93
N GLN A 115 2.47 -3.54 23.32
CA GLN A 115 3.11 -4.85 23.25
C GLN A 115 2.64 -5.56 22.00
N TYR A 116 3.49 -6.39 21.41
CA TYR A 116 3.20 -7.10 20.17
C TYR A 116 3.40 -8.60 20.37
N GLU A 117 2.47 -9.36 19.82
CA GLU A 117 2.59 -10.81 19.65
C GLU A 117 2.92 -11.12 18.20
N ILE A 118 3.89 -12.02 17.95
CA ILE A 118 4.18 -12.50 16.60
C ILE A 118 3.12 -13.54 16.23
N ILE A 119 2.36 -13.29 15.16
CA ILE A 119 1.44 -14.27 14.59
C ILE A 119 2.20 -15.23 13.66
N LYS A 120 1.82 -16.52 13.70
CA LYS A 120 2.45 -17.56 12.85
C LYS A 120 1.89 -17.51 11.43
N MET A 121 2.11 -16.38 10.77
CA MET A 121 1.67 -16.11 9.40
C MET A 121 2.87 -15.81 8.50
N PRO A 122 3.61 -16.85 8.06
CA PRO A 122 4.80 -16.67 7.21
C PRO A 122 4.41 -16.21 5.79
N ILE A 123 5.34 -15.59 5.08
CA ILE A 123 5.11 -14.95 3.77
C ILE A 123 4.47 -15.92 2.75
N HIS A 124 4.87 -17.20 2.74
CA HIS A 124 4.30 -18.20 1.84
C HIS A 124 2.80 -18.49 2.09
N LYS A 125 2.24 -18.09 3.22
CA LYS A 125 0.79 -18.12 3.50
C LYS A 125 0.09 -16.80 3.18
N ILE A 126 0.82 -15.69 3.26
CA ILE A 126 0.29 -14.35 2.97
C ILE A 126 0.24 -14.13 1.46
N TRP A 127 1.31 -14.48 0.74
CA TRP A 127 1.45 -14.16 -0.68
C TRP A 127 0.34 -14.73 -1.57
N PRO A 128 -0.11 -15.99 -1.41
CA PRO A 128 -1.25 -16.51 -2.17
C PRO A 128 -2.55 -15.71 -2.00
N GLN A 129 -2.73 -15.04 -0.86
CA GLN A 129 -3.89 -14.17 -0.65
C GLN A 129 -3.75 -12.87 -1.46
N LEU A 130 -2.53 -12.30 -1.60
CA LEU A 130 -2.32 -11.17 -2.50
C LEU A 130 -2.54 -11.59 -3.96
N GLU A 131 -2.06 -12.78 -4.37
CA GLU A 131 -2.27 -13.31 -5.72
C GLU A 131 -3.77 -13.42 -6.05
N ALA A 132 -4.59 -13.86 -5.09
CA ALA A 132 -6.05 -13.93 -5.24
C ALA A 132 -6.68 -12.56 -5.50
N LEU A 133 -6.13 -11.45 -4.98
CA LEU A 133 -6.66 -10.10 -5.25
C LEU A 133 -6.58 -9.73 -6.74
N VAL A 134 -5.56 -10.22 -7.44
CA VAL A 134 -5.41 -10.01 -8.89
C VAL A 134 -6.49 -10.80 -9.65
N GLU A 135 -6.71 -12.05 -9.27
CA GLU A 135 -7.76 -12.91 -9.86
C GLU A 135 -9.17 -12.33 -9.62
N LEU A 136 -9.40 -11.72 -8.46
CA LEU A 136 -10.65 -11.06 -8.09
C LEU A 136 -10.82 -9.67 -8.73
N GLY A 137 -9.78 -9.13 -9.38
CA GLY A 137 -9.81 -7.79 -9.98
C GLY A 137 -9.76 -6.65 -8.95
N LEU A 138 -9.45 -6.93 -7.68
CA LEU A 138 -9.34 -5.91 -6.63
C LEU A 138 -8.02 -5.13 -6.69
N ALA A 139 -6.98 -5.74 -7.27
CA ALA A 139 -5.69 -5.10 -7.54
C ALA A 139 -5.21 -5.46 -8.95
N ARG A 140 -4.72 -4.49 -9.71
CA ARG A 140 -4.12 -4.74 -11.05
C ARG A 140 -2.76 -5.40 -10.96
N SER A 141 -2.01 -5.09 -9.91
CA SER A 141 -0.69 -5.65 -9.63
C SER A 141 -0.50 -5.79 -8.12
N ILE A 142 0.42 -6.67 -7.73
CA ILE A 142 0.80 -6.88 -6.35
C ILE A 142 2.31 -6.74 -6.19
N GLY A 143 2.75 -6.37 -4.99
CA GLY A 143 4.16 -6.20 -4.70
C GLY A 143 4.45 -6.26 -3.21
N VAL A 144 5.67 -5.95 -2.86
CA VAL A 144 6.16 -5.97 -1.49
C VAL A 144 6.77 -4.62 -1.10
N SER A 145 6.93 -4.41 0.19
CA SER A 145 7.62 -3.25 0.74
C SER A 145 8.50 -3.69 1.91
N ASN A 146 9.65 -3.04 2.06
CA ASN A 146 10.61 -3.32 3.13
C ASN A 146 11.21 -4.74 3.13
N PHE A 147 11.24 -5.40 1.98
CA PHE A 147 11.88 -6.71 1.83
C PHE A 147 13.37 -6.55 1.60
N ASN A 148 14.15 -7.38 2.29
CA ASN A 148 15.57 -7.56 2.00
C ASN A 148 15.78 -8.64 0.92
N VAL A 149 17.04 -8.81 0.48
CA VAL A 149 17.40 -9.79 -0.56
C VAL A 149 16.96 -11.21 -0.19
N GLN A 150 17.15 -11.63 1.06
CA GLN A 150 16.81 -12.97 1.51
C GLN A 150 15.29 -13.22 1.43
N SER A 151 14.48 -12.26 1.90
CA SER A 151 13.02 -12.36 1.85
C SER A 151 12.50 -12.35 0.41
N LEU A 152 13.14 -11.58 -0.50
CA LEU A 152 12.79 -11.61 -1.92
C LEU A 152 13.13 -12.94 -2.57
N TRP A 153 14.32 -13.49 -2.31
CA TRP A 153 14.70 -14.80 -2.83
C TRP A 153 13.76 -15.91 -2.33
N ASP A 154 13.42 -15.90 -1.04
CA ASP A 154 12.45 -16.85 -0.48
C ASP A 154 11.12 -16.77 -1.21
N LEU A 155 10.53 -15.54 -1.31
CA LEU A 155 9.27 -15.29 -2.02
C LEU A 155 9.30 -15.81 -3.46
N LEU A 156 10.38 -15.54 -4.19
CA LEU A 156 10.51 -15.91 -5.60
C LEU A 156 10.59 -17.44 -5.83
N THR A 157 10.82 -18.25 -4.78
CA THR A 157 10.83 -19.71 -4.90
C THR A 157 9.45 -20.34 -5.01
N TYR A 158 8.39 -19.66 -4.53
CA TYR A 158 7.05 -20.22 -4.47
C TYR A 158 5.93 -19.33 -5.06
N CYS A 159 6.21 -18.05 -5.34
CA CYS A 159 5.20 -17.17 -5.91
C CYS A 159 4.78 -17.60 -7.32
N LYS A 160 3.48 -17.55 -7.62
CA LYS A 160 2.93 -17.72 -8.98
C LYS A 160 2.95 -16.39 -9.74
N ILE A 161 2.55 -15.30 -9.08
CA ILE A 161 2.66 -13.94 -9.57
C ILE A 161 3.85 -13.29 -8.88
N ARG A 162 4.85 -12.86 -9.65
CA ARG A 162 6.01 -12.17 -9.08
C ARG A 162 5.62 -10.80 -8.52
N PRO A 163 6.25 -10.35 -7.42
CA PRO A 163 6.07 -8.98 -6.97
C PRO A 163 6.50 -8.00 -8.05
N ALA A 164 5.62 -7.03 -8.38
CA ALA A 164 5.89 -6.02 -9.40
C ALA A 164 6.95 -5.00 -8.95
N VAL A 165 7.01 -4.74 -7.65
CA VAL A 165 7.96 -3.82 -7.02
C VAL A 165 8.34 -4.32 -5.63
N ASN A 166 9.48 -3.83 -5.13
CA ASN A 166 9.81 -3.77 -3.72
C ASN A 166 10.00 -2.30 -3.35
N GLU A 167 9.04 -1.74 -2.60
CA GLU A 167 9.09 -0.36 -2.16
C GLU A 167 9.93 -0.25 -0.90
N VAL A 168 11.02 0.51 -0.96
CA VAL A 168 11.97 0.65 0.15
C VAL A 168 12.37 2.10 0.34
N GLU A 169 12.77 2.45 1.57
CA GLU A 169 13.42 3.71 1.84
C GLU A 169 14.76 3.75 1.08
N ILE A 170 14.93 4.77 0.24
CA ILE A 170 16.16 5.02 -0.50
C ILE A 170 16.39 6.52 -0.65
N HIS A 171 17.56 6.99 -0.26
CA HIS A 171 17.98 8.39 -0.36
C HIS A 171 19.51 8.49 -0.27
N PRO A 172 20.15 9.65 -0.52
CA PRO A 172 21.62 9.78 -0.58
C PRO A 172 22.38 9.29 0.65
N LEU A 173 21.74 9.26 1.83
CA LEU A 173 22.35 8.76 3.06
C LEU A 173 22.04 7.27 3.33
N TYR A 174 21.15 6.66 2.52
CA TYR A 174 20.75 5.26 2.63
C TYR A 174 20.44 4.70 1.24
N ASN A 175 21.46 4.35 0.50
CA ASN A 175 21.41 4.06 -0.93
C ASN A 175 21.06 2.60 -1.28
N GLN A 176 20.88 1.71 -0.30
CA GLN A 176 20.48 0.31 -0.48
C GLN A 176 21.43 -0.51 -1.41
N GLU A 177 22.72 -0.24 -1.43
CA GLU A 177 23.70 -0.89 -2.33
C GLU A 177 23.59 -2.42 -2.41
N GLY A 178 23.19 -3.08 -1.31
CA GLY A 178 23.03 -4.53 -1.27
C GLY A 178 21.72 -5.05 -1.84
N LEU A 179 20.77 -4.17 -2.17
CA LEU A 179 19.42 -4.51 -2.63
C LEU A 179 19.20 -4.12 -4.11
N VAL A 180 19.87 -3.07 -4.58
CA VAL A 180 19.73 -2.49 -5.93
C VAL A 180 20.78 -3.05 -6.89
#